data_99c8b2e3e8e1bb4331f0de584e0e427d
#
_entry.id   99c8b2e3e8e1bb4331f0de584e0e427d
#
_cell.length_a   1.000
_cell.length_b   1.000
_cell.length_c   1.000
_cell.angle_alpha   90.00
_cell.angle_beta   90.00
_cell.angle_gamma   90.00
#
_symmetry.space_group_name_H-M   'P 1'
#
loop_
_entity.id
_entity.type
_entity.pdbx_description
1 polymer ?
#
loop_
_entity_poly.entity_id
_entity_poly.type
_entity_poly.pdbx_seq_one_letter_code
_entity_poly.pdbx_strand_id
1 'polypeptide(L)' 'NKDTKVLGLREGTYLNVYDEKIWLKGKKSARLFNFYSDPIEINPSDDPINI' A
#
# COMPACT_ATOMS: atom_id res chain seq x y z
N ASN A 1 -3.56 -13.44 -11.57
CA ASN A 1 -4.94 -13.31 -11.15
C ASN A 1 -5.41 -11.87 -11.32
N LYS A 2 -6.55 -11.69 -11.99
CA LYS A 2 -7.04 -10.35 -12.32
C LYS A 2 -7.39 -9.50 -11.12
N ASP A 3 -7.71 -10.14 -10.01
CA ASP A 3 -8.09 -9.41 -8.79
C ASP A 3 -6.92 -9.17 -7.85
N THR A 4 -5.73 -9.60 -8.25
CA THR A 4 -4.57 -9.44 -7.43
C THR A 4 -4.06 -7.99 -7.50
N LYS A 5 -3.84 -7.41 -6.33
CA LYS A 5 -3.21 -6.10 -6.22
C LYS A 5 -1.79 -6.29 -5.71
N VAL A 6 -0.86 -5.51 -6.21
CA VAL A 6 0.53 -5.59 -5.80
C VAL A 6 0.95 -4.23 -5.24
N LEU A 7 1.49 -4.25 -4.03
CA LEU A 7 1.96 -3.04 -3.38
C LEU A 7 3.49 -3.01 -3.42
N GLY A 8 4.03 -2.04 -4.14
CA GLY A 8 5.47 -1.85 -4.22
C GLY A 8 5.94 -0.90 -3.16
N LEU A 9 6.79 -1.38 -2.26
CA LEU A 9 7.33 -0.58 -1.18
C LEU A 9 8.69 -0.02 -1.55
N ARG A 10 8.94 1.22 -1.17
CA ARG A 10 10.25 1.83 -1.33
C ARG A 10 11.07 1.63 -0.07
N GLU A 11 12.38 1.76 -0.21
CA GLU A 11 13.28 1.66 0.94
C GLU A 11 12.87 2.67 2.02
N GLY A 12 12.81 2.21 3.26
CA GLY A 12 12.38 3.04 4.38
C GLY A 12 10.88 3.03 4.59
N THR A 13 10.15 2.19 3.87
CA THR A 13 8.70 2.07 3.95
C THR A 13 8.35 0.63 4.34
N TYR A 14 7.35 0.48 5.21
CA TYR A 14 6.95 -0.84 5.67
C TYR A 14 5.45 -0.88 5.95
N LEU A 15 4.92 -2.09 6.05
CA LEU A 15 3.51 -2.29 6.37
C LEU A 15 3.37 -2.74 7.82
N ASN A 16 2.37 -2.21 8.47
CA ASN A 16 1.99 -2.61 9.82
C ASN A 16 0.60 -3.25 9.74
N VAL A 17 0.49 -4.51 10.15
CA VAL A 17 -0.76 -5.26 10.05
C VAL A 17 -1.28 -5.54 11.44
N TYR A 18 -2.52 -5.15 11.70
CA TYR A 18 -3.15 -5.37 12.98
C TYR A 18 -4.67 -5.46 12.79
N ASP A 19 -5.27 -6.46 13.39
CA ASP A 19 -6.73 -6.65 13.39
C ASP A 19 -7.32 -6.59 11.98
N GLU A 20 -6.67 -7.32 11.06
CA GLU A 20 -7.07 -7.43 9.65
C GLU A 20 -7.00 -6.11 8.89
N LYS A 21 -6.33 -5.11 9.44
CA LYS A 21 -6.10 -3.83 8.79
C LYS A 21 -4.64 -3.65 8.51
N ILE A 22 -4.34 -2.84 7.50
CA ILE A 22 -2.97 -2.60 7.05
C ILE A 22 -2.70 -1.11 7.04
N TRP A 23 -1.61 -0.71 7.67
CA TRP A 23 -1.15 0.68 7.65
C TRP A 23 0.17 0.75 6.90
N LEU A 24 0.31 1.79 6.10
CA LEU A 24 1.58 2.10 5.47
C LEU A 24 2.34 3.06 6.38
N LYS A 25 3.56 2.69 6.74
CA LYS A 25 4.41 3.47 7.63
C LYS A 25 5.75 3.71 6.99
N GLY A 26 6.47 4.68 7.50
CA GLY A 26 7.79 5.01 7.01
C GLY A 26 7.88 6.41 6.44
N LYS A 27 8.89 6.65 5.62
CA LYS A 27 9.22 8.00 5.15
C LYS A 27 8.82 8.27 3.71
N LYS A 28 8.42 7.24 2.97
CA LYS A 28 8.13 7.37 1.55
C LYS A 28 6.78 6.76 1.22
N SER A 29 6.22 7.15 0.08
CA SER A 29 4.99 6.54 -0.40
C SER A 29 5.25 5.15 -0.96
N ALA A 30 4.18 4.38 -1.10
CA ALA A 30 4.20 3.10 -1.80
C ALA A 30 3.38 3.22 -3.06
N ARG A 31 3.57 2.29 -3.99
CA ARG A 31 2.83 2.30 -5.24
C ARG A 31 1.95 1.05 -5.32
N LEU A 32 0.67 1.27 -5.46
CA LEU A 32 -0.30 0.19 -5.60
C LEU A 32 -0.60 -0.06 -7.06
N PHE A 33 -0.39 -1.29 -7.50
CA PHE A 33 -0.64 -1.70 -8.87
C PHE A 33 -1.92 -2.51 -8.95
N ASN A 34 -2.80 -2.12 -9.85
CA ASN A 34 -4.03 -2.83 -10.15
C ASN A 34 -3.98 -3.35 -11.57
N PHE A 35 -4.72 -4.43 -11.83
CA PHE A 35 -4.77 -5.01 -13.17
C PHE A 35 -5.43 -4.06 -14.19
N TYR A 36 -6.46 -3.36 -13.77
CA TYR A 36 -7.29 -2.58 -14.70
C TYR A 36 -7.12 -1.08 -14.63
N SER A 37 -6.26 -0.57 -13.77
CA SER A 37 -6.13 0.87 -13.62
C SER A 37 -4.67 1.27 -13.48
N ASP A 38 -4.43 2.57 -13.61
CA ASP A 38 -3.09 3.12 -13.43
C ASP A 38 -2.61 2.94 -11.99
N PRO A 39 -1.31 2.84 -11.78
CA PRO A 39 -0.77 2.76 -10.43
C PRO A 39 -1.17 3.98 -9.59
N ILE A 40 -1.37 3.74 -8.31
CA ILE A 40 -1.77 4.77 -7.35
C ILE A 40 -0.68 4.90 -6.31
N GLU A 41 -0.27 6.15 -6.01
CA GLU A 41 0.66 6.40 -4.91
C GLU A 41 -0.13 6.48 -3.59
N ILE A 42 0.37 5.79 -2.58
CA ILE A 42 -0.21 5.80 -1.25
C ILE A 42 0.81 6.36 -0.29
N ASN A 43 0.42 7.38 0.46
CA ASN A 43 1.31 7.99 1.45
C ASN A 43 1.12 7.35 2.82
N PRO A 44 2.18 7.30 3.63
CA PRO A 44 2.04 6.86 5.01
C PRO A 44 1.03 7.74 5.76
N SER A 45 0.20 7.13 6.58
CA SER A 45 -0.78 7.89 7.34
C SER A 45 -1.21 7.11 8.58
N ASP A 46 -1.98 7.77 9.43
CA ASP A 46 -2.54 7.13 10.62
C ASP A 46 -3.78 6.32 10.32
N ASP A 47 -4.28 6.41 9.09
CA ASP A 47 -5.45 5.63 8.66
C ASP A 47 -5.00 4.37 7.93
N PRO A 48 -5.76 3.26 8.09
CA PRO A 48 -5.42 2.05 7.35
C PRO A 48 -5.61 2.21 5.86
N ILE A 49 -4.87 1.42 5.09
CA ILE A 49 -5.01 1.39 3.64
C ILE A 49 -6.31 0.66 3.31
N ASN A 50 -7.06 1.24 2.38
CA ASN A 50 -8.27 0.62 1.88
C ASN A 50 -7.99 0.00 0.50
N ILE A 51 -7.57 -1.24 0.53
CA ILE A 51 -7.25 -1.96 -0.71
C ILE A 51 -8.05 -3.24 -0.87
#